data_2acb615c7180a2f36505351eb0725035
#
_entry.id   2acb615c7180a2f36505351eb0725035
#
_cell.length_a   1.000
_cell.length_b   1.000
_cell.length_c   1.000
_cell.angle_alpha   90.00
_cell.angle_beta   90.00
_cell.angle_gamma   90.00
#
_symmetry.space_group_name_H-M   'P 1'
#
loop_
_entity.id
_entity.type
_entity.pdbx_description
1 polymer ?
#
loop_
_entity_poly.entity_id
_entity_poly.type
_entity_poly.pdbx_seq_one_letter_code
_entity_poly.pdbx_strand_id
1 'polypeptide(L)'
;RALDHQEQNSIKADIFRAYDIRGIYPSDFNESTAYFIGVALGNRIQGQKKAVVAMDGRLSGPNIKSSLINGLQAADVEVTDCGMIPTPLLYFATHSLDIPNGFMVTGSHNPKNYNGIKMIINGSPLFDRDIYALRDWIHNNPISIMDNQNPIKKYEMIVDDYIKRVKRDTNITTSKKIIVDCMNGVTAAVVGKILKSFNINADYINSKIDGNFPNCSPDPTKEVNLENLKSKVSRADADYGVAFDGDGDRTVIIKKDGSVLWP
;
A
#
# COMPACT_ATOMS: atom_id res chain seq x y z
N ARG A 1 -1.50 -16.44 -27.07
CA ARG A 1 -1.39 -15.15 -27.83
C ARG A 1 -2.77 -14.56 -28.17
N ALA A 2 -3.74 -15.32 -28.69
CA ALA A 2 -5.09 -14.83 -28.98
C ALA A 2 -5.89 -14.53 -27.69
N LEU A 3 -5.72 -15.36 -26.66
CA LEU A 3 -6.32 -15.15 -25.33
C LEU A 3 -5.73 -13.93 -24.64
N ASP A 4 -4.41 -13.71 -24.74
CA ASP A 4 -3.74 -12.56 -24.14
C ASP A 4 -4.30 -11.24 -24.70
N HIS A 5 -4.53 -11.17 -26.02
CA HIS A 5 -5.13 -10.02 -26.66
C HIS A 5 -6.59 -9.77 -26.21
N GLN A 6 -7.34 -10.84 -26.02
CA GLN A 6 -8.72 -10.73 -25.55
C GLN A 6 -8.77 -10.22 -24.10
N GLU A 7 -7.90 -10.75 -23.24
CA GLU A 7 -7.77 -10.28 -21.86
C GLU A 7 -7.30 -8.83 -21.81
N GLN A 8 -6.30 -8.46 -22.61
CA GLN A 8 -5.79 -7.10 -22.70
C GLN A 8 -6.87 -6.11 -23.12
N ASN A 9 -7.70 -6.46 -24.09
CA ASN A 9 -8.80 -5.61 -24.57
C ASN A 9 -9.98 -5.56 -23.59
N SER A 10 -10.07 -6.48 -22.64
CA SER A 10 -11.11 -6.51 -21.63
C SER A 10 -10.83 -5.64 -20.40
N ILE A 11 -9.65 -5.02 -20.32
CA ILE A 11 -9.27 -4.16 -19.21
C ILE A 11 -10.23 -2.96 -19.13
N LYS A 12 -10.87 -2.80 -17.97
CA LYS A 12 -11.80 -1.71 -17.74
C LYS A 12 -11.08 -0.37 -17.59
N ALA A 13 -11.55 0.64 -18.30
CA ALA A 13 -10.99 2.00 -18.22
C ALA A 13 -11.14 2.61 -16.83
N ASP A 14 -12.21 2.27 -16.11
CA ASP A 14 -12.57 2.86 -14.80
C ASP A 14 -11.59 2.52 -13.68
N ILE A 15 -10.72 1.51 -13.85
CA ILE A 15 -9.69 1.21 -12.86
C ILE A 15 -8.55 2.23 -12.86
N PHE A 16 -8.33 2.93 -13.97
CA PHE A 16 -7.32 3.97 -14.10
C PHE A 16 -7.88 5.29 -13.58
N ARG A 17 -7.53 5.64 -12.35
CA ARG A 17 -8.05 6.81 -11.62
C ARG A 17 -7.05 7.95 -11.58
N ALA A 18 -7.46 9.09 -10.99
CA ALA A 18 -6.63 10.29 -10.95
C ALA A 18 -5.30 10.11 -10.20
N TYR A 19 -5.28 9.26 -9.17
CA TYR A 19 -4.10 9.12 -8.29
C TYR A 19 -3.56 7.70 -8.19
N ASP A 20 -4.30 6.71 -8.67
CA ASP A 20 -3.93 5.30 -8.58
C ASP A 20 -4.70 4.43 -9.56
N ILE A 21 -4.41 3.14 -9.52
CA ILE A 21 -5.20 2.10 -10.15
C ILE A 21 -6.00 1.41 -9.05
N ARG A 22 -7.31 1.25 -9.25
CA ARG A 22 -8.20 0.68 -8.26
C ARG A 22 -9.39 -0.03 -8.89
N GLY A 23 -9.70 -1.23 -8.45
CA GLY A 23 -10.87 -1.97 -8.94
C GLY A 23 -11.25 -3.14 -8.03
N ILE A 24 -12.41 -3.71 -8.32
CA ILE A 24 -12.90 -4.91 -7.62
C ILE A 24 -12.13 -6.13 -8.13
N TYR A 25 -11.60 -6.91 -7.22
CA TYR A 25 -10.94 -8.18 -7.52
C TYR A 25 -11.97 -9.32 -7.48
N PRO A 26 -11.99 -10.25 -8.45
CA PRO A 26 -11.17 -10.28 -9.68
C PRO A 26 -11.85 -9.65 -10.90
N SER A 27 -13.07 -9.10 -10.76
CA SER A 27 -13.93 -8.71 -11.89
C SER A 27 -13.38 -7.51 -12.68
N ASP A 28 -12.82 -6.53 -12.00
CA ASP A 28 -12.32 -5.29 -12.61
C ASP A 28 -10.79 -5.26 -12.66
N PHE A 29 -10.16 -5.88 -11.70
CA PHE A 29 -8.72 -5.88 -11.51
C PHE A 29 -8.29 -7.29 -11.08
N ASN A 30 -7.49 -7.95 -11.88
CA ASN A 30 -7.04 -9.32 -11.69
C ASN A 30 -5.55 -9.49 -12.01
N GLU A 31 -5.05 -10.72 -11.94
CA GLU A 31 -3.66 -11.06 -12.19
C GLU A 31 -3.19 -10.66 -13.60
N SER A 32 -3.98 -10.94 -14.62
CA SER A 32 -3.65 -10.55 -16.02
C SER A 32 -3.55 -9.04 -16.16
N THR A 33 -4.49 -8.30 -15.58
CA THR A 33 -4.47 -6.83 -15.57
C THR A 33 -3.22 -6.30 -14.87
N ALA A 34 -2.85 -6.87 -13.73
CA ALA A 34 -1.64 -6.50 -13.00
C ALA A 34 -0.37 -6.76 -13.82
N TYR A 35 -0.33 -7.87 -14.56
CA TYR A 35 0.78 -8.17 -15.48
C TYR A 35 0.92 -7.10 -16.57
N PHE A 36 -0.16 -6.78 -17.27
CA PHE A 36 -0.15 -5.76 -18.33
C PHE A 36 0.27 -4.39 -17.81
N ILE A 37 -0.22 -4.02 -16.64
CA ILE A 37 0.19 -2.78 -15.97
C ILE A 37 1.68 -2.82 -15.62
N GLY A 38 2.19 -3.94 -15.14
CA GLY A 38 3.61 -4.14 -14.85
C GLY A 38 4.49 -3.92 -16.07
N VAL A 39 4.10 -4.46 -17.23
CA VAL A 39 4.81 -4.25 -18.50
C VAL A 39 4.79 -2.77 -18.91
N ALA A 40 3.64 -2.12 -18.82
CA ALA A 40 3.50 -0.70 -19.15
C ALA A 40 4.33 0.19 -18.22
N LEU A 41 4.30 -0.06 -16.91
CA LEU A 41 5.11 0.65 -15.93
C LEU A 41 6.60 0.48 -16.17
N GLY A 42 7.03 -0.75 -16.44
CA GLY A 42 8.43 -1.04 -16.74
C GLY A 42 8.94 -0.34 -18.00
N ASN A 43 8.12 -0.26 -19.04
CA ASN A 43 8.46 0.49 -20.25
C ASN A 43 8.49 2.01 -20.04
N ARG A 44 7.76 2.51 -19.05
CA ARG A 44 7.75 3.93 -18.69
C ARG A 44 8.98 4.37 -17.89
N ILE A 45 9.65 3.43 -17.22
CA ILE A 45 10.86 3.73 -16.45
C ILE A 45 11.98 4.16 -17.40
N GLN A 46 12.51 5.34 -17.17
CA GLN A 46 13.69 5.87 -17.87
C GLN A 46 14.90 5.78 -16.93
N GLY A 47 16.08 5.52 -17.51
CA GLY A 47 17.32 5.39 -16.75
C GLY A 47 17.43 4.04 -16.05
N GLN A 48 17.54 4.03 -14.74
CA GLN A 48 17.75 2.83 -13.93
C GLN A 48 16.51 1.93 -13.92
N LYS A 49 16.59 0.77 -14.57
CA LYS A 49 15.54 -0.23 -14.65
C LYS A 49 15.44 -1.07 -13.37
N LYS A 50 15.14 -0.42 -12.25
CA LYS A 50 14.95 -1.05 -10.95
C LYS A 50 13.69 -0.52 -10.28
N ALA A 51 13.00 -1.37 -9.53
CA ALA A 51 11.81 -0.99 -8.78
C ALA A 51 11.75 -1.72 -7.44
N VAL A 52 11.18 -1.06 -6.43
CA VAL A 52 10.73 -1.68 -5.19
C VAL A 52 9.24 -1.98 -5.30
N VAL A 53 8.80 -3.12 -4.79
CA VAL A 53 7.39 -3.53 -4.77
C VAL A 53 7.03 -3.98 -3.37
N ALA A 54 5.83 -3.64 -2.93
CA ALA A 54 5.28 -4.08 -1.66
C ALA A 54 3.75 -4.23 -1.77
N MET A 55 3.13 -4.76 -0.72
CA MET A 55 1.68 -4.93 -0.66
C MET A 55 1.15 -4.64 0.73
N ASP A 56 -0.15 -4.34 0.82
CA ASP A 56 -0.90 -4.32 2.08
C ASP A 56 -1.39 -5.72 2.49
N GLY A 57 -2.28 -5.80 3.47
CA GLY A 57 -2.74 -7.06 4.05
C GLY A 57 -3.90 -7.75 3.33
N ARG A 58 -4.32 -7.29 2.15
CA ARG A 58 -5.46 -7.86 1.42
C ARG A 58 -5.18 -9.27 0.92
N LEU A 59 -6.22 -10.12 0.90
CA LEU A 59 -6.08 -11.53 0.51
C LEU A 59 -5.65 -11.70 -0.94
N SER A 60 -6.06 -10.81 -1.83
CA SER A 60 -5.64 -10.82 -3.25
C SER A 60 -4.23 -10.29 -3.48
N GLY A 61 -3.62 -9.68 -2.46
CA GLY A 61 -2.31 -9.02 -2.56
C GLY A 61 -1.20 -9.90 -3.10
N PRO A 62 -0.96 -11.11 -2.57
CA PRO A 62 0.13 -11.98 -3.03
C PRO A 62 0.07 -12.30 -4.51
N ASN A 63 -1.11 -12.67 -5.03
CA ASN A 63 -1.28 -13.02 -6.44
C ASN A 63 -1.11 -11.80 -7.35
N ILE A 64 -1.70 -10.67 -6.99
CA ILE A 64 -1.57 -9.41 -7.73
C ILE A 64 -0.11 -8.94 -7.74
N LYS A 65 0.57 -8.97 -6.59
CA LYS A 65 1.98 -8.58 -6.50
C LYS A 65 2.87 -9.47 -7.37
N SER A 66 2.66 -10.77 -7.34
CA SER A 66 3.40 -11.72 -8.17
C SER A 66 3.24 -11.41 -9.66
N SER A 67 2.02 -11.19 -10.11
CA SER A 67 1.75 -10.86 -11.52
C SER A 67 2.30 -9.50 -11.93
N LEU A 68 2.21 -8.50 -11.06
CA LEU A 68 2.83 -7.19 -11.28
C LEU A 68 4.35 -7.31 -11.47
N ILE A 69 5.00 -8.07 -10.59
CA ILE A 69 6.46 -8.34 -10.67
C ILE A 69 6.80 -9.03 -11.98
N ASN A 70 6.06 -10.05 -12.38
CA ASN A 70 6.27 -10.73 -13.65
C ASN A 70 6.17 -9.77 -14.84
N GLY A 71 5.21 -8.87 -14.83
CA GLY A 71 5.07 -7.83 -15.87
C GLY A 71 6.23 -6.84 -15.89
N LEU A 72 6.68 -6.39 -14.73
CA LEU A 72 7.86 -5.53 -14.59
C LEU A 72 9.12 -6.22 -15.13
N GLN A 73 9.33 -7.48 -14.77
CA GLN A 73 10.46 -8.27 -15.25
C GLN A 73 10.40 -8.54 -16.76
N ALA A 74 9.21 -8.70 -17.33
CA ALA A 74 9.03 -8.81 -18.78
C ALA A 74 9.45 -7.53 -19.52
N ALA A 75 9.49 -6.39 -18.85
CA ALA A 75 10.01 -5.11 -19.33
C ALA A 75 11.43 -4.82 -18.83
N ASP A 76 12.19 -5.85 -18.49
CA ASP A 76 13.59 -5.79 -18.06
C ASP A 76 13.84 -5.02 -16.75
N VAL A 77 12.86 -4.94 -15.87
CA VAL A 77 13.00 -4.29 -14.56
C VAL A 77 13.53 -5.28 -13.52
N GLU A 78 14.60 -4.91 -12.84
CA GLU A 78 15.08 -5.62 -11.66
C GLU A 78 14.21 -5.24 -10.45
N VAL A 79 13.60 -6.25 -9.82
CA VAL A 79 12.63 -6.02 -8.74
C VAL A 79 13.20 -6.38 -7.39
N THR A 80 13.05 -5.47 -6.42
CA THR A 80 13.23 -5.71 -4.99
C THR A 80 11.88 -5.78 -4.31
N ASP A 81 11.55 -6.92 -3.73
CA ASP A 81 10.30 -7.14 -2.98
C ASP A 81 10.53 -6.80 -1.50
N CYS A 82 9.84 -5.77 -1.02
CA CYS A 82 9.86 -5.33 0.38
C CYS A 82 8.76 -5.98 1.23
N GLY A 83 7.97 -6.87 0.68
CA GLY A 83 6.96 -7.66 1.40
C GLY A 83 5.70 -6.89 1.75
N MET A 84 5.14 -7.22 2.91
CA MET A 84 3.90 -6.64 3.42
C MET A 84 4.23 -5.50 4.39
N ILE A 85 4.14 -4.27 3.91
CA ILE A 85 4.46 -3.04 4.65
C ILE A 85 3.47 -1.92 4.31
N PRO A 86 3.29 -0.92 5.18
CA PRO A 86 2.51 0.27 4.87
C PRO A 86 3.05 1.06 3.67
N THR A 87 2.16 1.72 2.96
CA THR A 87 2.51 2.57 1.81
C THR A 87 3.61 3.60 2.11
N PRO A 88 3.60 4.33 3.24
CA PRO A 88 4.69 5.24 3.56
C PRO A 88 6.07 4.58 3.64
N LEU A 89 6.13 3.31 4.04
CA LEU A 89 7.39 2.57 4.10
C LEU A 89 7.87 2.14 2.71
N LEU A 90 6.96 1.86 1.79
CA LEU A 90 7.30 1.66 0.36
C LEU A 90 7.93 2.94 -0.21
N TYR A 91 7.33 4.09 0.05
CA TYR A 91 7.89 5.37 -0.39
C TYR A 91 9.26 5.64 0.26
N PHE A 92 9.40 5.35 1.54
CA PHE A 92 10.70 5.43 2.22
C PHE A 92 11.74 4.51 1.57
N ALA A 93 11.36 3.30 1.15
CA ALA A 93 12.26 2.35 0.50
C ALA A 93 12.83 2.90 -0.81
N THR A 94 12.05 3.66 -1.58
CA THR A 94 12.54 4.29 -2.82
C THR A 94 13.71 5.25 -2.55
N HIS A 95 13.71 5.91 -1.40
CA HIS A 95 14.79 6.82 -1.00
C HIS A 95 15.94 6.09 -0.34
N SER A 96 15.66 5.21 0.64
CA SER A 96 16.70 4.56 1.43
C SER A 96 17.51 3.53 0.63
N LEU A 97 16.91 2.91 -0.38
CA LEU A 97 17.57 1.95 -1.27
C LEU A 97 18.07 2.58 -2.58
N ASP A 98 17.85 3.88 -2.77
CA ASP A 98 18.20 4.61 -4.00
C ASP A 98 17.61 3.94 -5.25
N ILE A 99 16.35 3.55 -5.16
CA ILE A 99 15.58 2.97 -6.26
C ILE A 99 14.37 3.87 -6.51
N PRO A 100 14.39 4.78 -7.50
CA PRO A 100 13.39 5.85 -7.61
C PRO A 100 12.03 5.40 -8.14
N ASN A 101 11.84 4.09 -8.34
CA ASN A 101 10.59 3.51 -8.83
C ASN A 101 10.03 2.58 -7.75
N GLY A 102 8.77 2.79 -7.40
CA GLY A 102 8.11 2.00 -6.37
C GLY A 102 6.63 1.76 -6.68
N PHE A 103 6.17 0.55 -6.43
CA PHE A 103 4.80 0.14 -6.70
C PHE A 103 4.21 -0.56 -5.48
N MET A 104 3.11 -0.02 -4.98
CA MET A 104 2.40 -0.53 -3.81
C MET A 104 1.10 -1.19 -4.23
N VAL A 105 0.99 -2.48 -4.00
CA VAL A 105 -0.26 -3.23 -4.21
C VAL A 105 -1.17 -3.01 -3.01
N THR A 106 -2.23 -2.24 -3.22
CA THR A 106 -3.14 -1.84 -2.14
C THR A 106 -4.51 -1.43 -2.64
N GLY A 107 -5.54 -1.76 -1.87
CA GLY A 107 -6.89 -1.22 -1.99
C GLY A 107 -7.15 -0.03 -1.04
N SER A 108 -6.11 0.44 -0.31
CA SER A 108 -6.16 1.56 0.62
C SER A 108 -7.31 1.43 1.64
N HIS A 109 -8.27 2.35 1.63
CA HIS A 109 -9.41 2.39 2.53
C HIS A 109 -10.67 1.68 1.97
N ASN A 110 -10.60 1.11 0.77
CA ASN A 110 -11.75 0.44 0.15
C ASN A 110 -12.10 -0.88 0.87
N PRO A 111 -13.33 -1.40 0.66
CA PRO A 111 -13.73 -2.71 1.15
C PRO A 111 -12.80 -3.85 0.72
N LYS A 112 -12.92 -5.00 1.36
CA LYS A 112 -12.04 -6.17 1.20
C LYS A 112 -11.92 -6.70 -0.24
N ASN A 113 -12.94 -6.48 -1.05
CA ASN A 113 -12.99 -6.95 -2.44
C ASN A 113 -12.29 -6.05 -3.44
N TYR A 114 -11.70 -4.94 -2.99
CA TYR A 114 -10.89 -4.04 -3.84
C TYR A 114 -9.41 -4.36 -3.74
N ASN A 115 -8.68 -4.07 -4.80
CA ASN A 115 -7.23 -3.94 -4.80
C ASN A 115 -6.81 -2.93 -5.88
N GLY A 116 -5.53 -2.65 -5.97
CA GLY A 116 -5.01 -1.68 -6.92
C GLY A 116 -3.52 -1.47 -6.77
N ILE A 117 -3.02 -0.39 -7.37
CA ILE A 117 -1.60 -0.05 -7.35
C ILE A 117 -1.42 1.45 -7.18
N LYS A 118 -0.60 1.85 -6.21
CA LYS A 118 -0.04 3.21 -6.09
C LYS A 118 1.37 3.20 -6.69
N MET A 119 1.75 4.27 -7.39
CA MET A 119 2.91 4.23 -8.28
C MET A 119 3.79 5.46 -8.12
N ILE A 120 5.09 5.23 -8.00
CA ILE A 120 6.15 6.25 -8.11
C ILE A 120 7.10 5.83 -9.22
N ILE A 121 7.36 6.73 -10.16
CA ILE A 121 8.37 6.54 -11.20
C ILE A 121 9.28 7.77 -11.23
N ASN A 122 10.59 7.50 -11.28
CA ASN A 122 11.62 8.54 -11.29
C ASN A 122 11.47 9.55 -10.12
N GLY A 123 11.11 9.02 -8.94
CA GLY A 123 10.98 9.80 -7.71
C GLY A 123 9.69 10.61 -7.59
N SER A 124 8.76 10.50 -8.53
CA SER A 124 7.50 11.25 -8.54
C SER A 124 6.29 10.34 -8.62
N PRO A 125 5.23 10.59 -7.83
CA PRO A 125 3.96 9.88 -7.96
C PRO A 125 3.37 10.05 -9.36
N LEU A 126 2.80 8.98 -9.91
CA LEU A 126 1.99 9.09 -11.11
C LEU A 126 0.60 9.62 -10.75
N PHE A 127 0.07 10.52 -11.58
CA PHE A 127 -1.27 11.06 -11.42
C PHE A 127 -1.85 11.49 -12.77
N ASP A 128 -3.19 11.56 -12.84
CA ASP A 128 -3.95 12.03 -14.02
C ASP A 128 -3.44 11.48 -15.35
N ARG A 129 -2.83 12.34 -16.17
CA ARG A 129 -2.34 12.03 -17.52
C ARG A 129 -1.40 10.83 -17.55
N ASP A 130 -0.54 10.70 -16.55
CA ASP A 130 0.43 9.62 -16.50
C ASP A 130 -0.24 8.27 -16.33
N ILE A 131 -1.30 8.21 -15.51
CA ILE A 131 -2.07 6.98 -15.30
C ILE A 131 -2.90 6.66 -16.55
N TYR A 132 -3.55 7.64 -17.15
CA TYR A 132 -4.30 7.43 -18.40
C TYR A 132 -3.38 7.06 -19.56
N ALA A 133 -2.15 7.58 -19.58
CA ALA A 133 -1.15 7.17 -20.57
C ALA A 133 -0.74 5.70 -20.45
N LEU A 134 -0.74 5.12 -19.24
CA LEU A 134 -0.55 3.67 -19.06
C LEU A 134 -1.66 2.86 -19.74
N ARG A 135 -2.91 3.25 -19.53
CA ARG A 135 -4.07 2.63 -20.17
C ARG A 135 -3.94 2.69 -21.70
N ASP A 136 -3.64 3.86 -22.24
CA ASP A 136 -3.52 4.06 -23.67
C ASP A 136 -2.34 3.26 -24.25
N TRP A 137 -1.23 3.20 -23.54
CA TRP A 137 -0.08 2.41 -23.93
C TRP A 137 -0.41 0.92 -24.00
N ILE A 138 -1.09 0.37 -22.99
CA ILE A 138 -1.54 -1.02 -22.95
C ILE A 138 -2.47 -1.31 -24.13
N HIS A 139 -3.41 -0.40 -24.42
CA HIS A 139 -4.36 -0.58 -25.51
C HIS A 139 -3.68 -0.60 -26.88
N ASN A 140 -2.63 0.19 -27.06
CA ASN A 140 -1.97 0.35 -28.36
C ASN A 140 -0.76 -0.58 -28.58
N ASN A 141 -0.35 -1.35 -27.59
CA ASN A 141 0.82 -2.24 -27.70
C ASN A 141 0.42 -3.68 -27.37
N PRO A 142 0.59 -4.61 -28.31
CA PRO A 142 0.30 -6.01 -28.02
C PRO A 142 1.28 -6.57 -26.99
N ILE A 143 0.74 -7.18 -25.94
CA ILE A 143 1.51 -7.77 -24.84
C ILE A 143 1.20 -9.27 -24.81
N SER A 144 2.23 -10.10 -24.76
CA SER A 144 2.10 -11.52 -24.48
C SER A 144 2.42 -11.81 -23.03
N ILE A 145 1.58 -12.57 -22.36
CA ILE A 145 1.85 -13.04 -21.00
C ILE A 145 2.91 -14.13 -21.08
N MET A 146 4.01 -13.91 -20.37
CA MET A 146 5.11 -14.85 -20.25
C MET A 146 5.37 -15.12 -18.76
N ASP A 147 5.63 -16.36 -18.44
CA ASP A 147 6.12 -16.73 -17.12
C ASP A 147 7.61 -16.41 -17.03
N ASN A 148 7.95 -15.49 -16.15
CA ASN A 148 9.32 -15.02 -16.00
C ASN A 148 9.93 -15.64 -14.74
N GLN A 149 11.08 -16.30 -14.92
CA GLN A 149 11.82 -16.98 -13.86
C GLN A 149 13.00 -16.14 -13.33
N ASN A 150 13.03 -14.85 -13.63
CA ASN A 150 14.10 -13.99 -13.13
C ASN A 150 14.08 -13.92 -11.59
N PRO A 151 15.24 -13.94 -10.94
CA PRO A 151 15.30 -13.85 -9.49
C PRO A 151 14.74 -12.51 -8.99
N ILE A 152 14.04 -12.59 -7.85
CA ILE A 152 13.50 -11.43 -7.16
C ILE A 152 14.35 -11.22 -5.89
N LYS A 153 14.92 -10.03 -5.73
CA LYS A 153 15.56 -9.65 -4.48
C LYS A 153 14.51 -9.43 -3.42
N LYS A 154 14.78 -9.93 -2.19
CA LYS A 154 13.92 -9.64 -1.03
C LYS A 154 14.67 -8.70 -0.09
N TYR A 155 13.98 -7.70 0.43
CA TYR A 155 14.52 -6.78 1.40
C TYR A 155 13.58 -6.65 2.60
N GLU A 156 13.98 -7.21 3.73
CA GLU A 156 13.15 -7.34 4.93
C GLU A 156 13.48 -6.33 6.04
N MET A 157 14.47 -5.46 5.80
CA MET A 157 14.99 -4.53 6.80
C MET A 157 14.35 -3.14 6.78
N ILE A 158 13.34 -2.92 5.94
CA ILE A 158 12.82 -1.56 5.71
C ILE A 158 12.19 -0.95 6.96
N VAL A 159 11.55 -1.75 7.81
CA VAL A 159 10.97 -1.29 9.07
C VAL A 159 12.07 -0.83 10.03
N ASP A 160 13.14 -1.59 10.16
CA ASP A 160 14.29 -1.24 11.01
C ASP A 160 15.01 0.02 10.50
N ASP A 161 15.19 0.13 9.19
CA ASP A 161 15.79 1.31 8.56
C ASP A 161 14.93 2.55 8.77
N TYR A 162 13.60 2.42 8.66
CA TYR A 162 12.66 3.48 8.93
C TYR A 162 12.73 3.97 10.39
N ILE A 163 12.76 3.03 11.35
CA ILE A 163 12.89 3.36 12.76
C ILE A 163 14.19 4.11 13.03
N LYS A 164 15.30 3.64 12.48
CA LYS A 164 16.61 4.33 12.61
C LYS A 164 16.54 5.74 12.05
N ARG A 165 15.90 5.92 10.90
CA ARG A 165 15.76 7.23 10.26
C ARG A 165 14.91 8.18 11.12
N VAL A 166 13.76 7.75 11.58
CA VAL A 166 12.87 8.56 12.42
C VAL A 166 13.57 8.94 13.74
N LYS A 167 14.27 8.00 14.38
CA LYS A 167 15.02 8.28 15.61
C LYS A 167 16.18 9.26 15.41
N ARG A 168 16.81 9.25 14.26
CA ARG A 168 17.85 10.21 13.92
C ARG A 168 17.28 11.62 13.75
N ASP A 169 16.13 11.73 13.12
CA ASP A 169 15.56 13.00 12.69
C ASP A 169 14.59 13.61 13.71
N THR A 170 14.19 12.84 14.74
CA THR A 170 13.25 13.29 15.76
C THR A 170 13.70 12.90 17.17
N ASN A 171 13.32 13.73 18.14
CA ASN A 171 13.46 13.42 19.56
C ASN A 171 12.08 13.47 20.20
N ILE A 172 11.44 12.31 20.33
CA ILE A 172 10.09 12.18 20.86
C ILE A 172 10.17 11.66 22.29
N THR A 173 9.69 12.47 23.23
CA THR A 173 9.50 12.07 24.63
C THR A 173 8.08 12.46 25.03
N THR A 174 7.30 11.50 25.53
CA THR A 174 5.93 11.75 25.96
C THR A 174 5.52 10.80 27.08
N SER A 175 4.73 11.30 28.01
CA SER A 175 4.03 10.51 29.05
C SER A 175 2.58 10.19 28.64
N LYS A 176 2.16 10.60 27.46
CA LYS A 176 0.79 10.41 26.97
C LYS A 176 0.50 8.95 26.69
N LYS A 177 -0.72 8.52 27.03
CA LYS A 177 -1.25 7.20 26.71
C LYS A 177 -2.05 7.25 25.42
N ILE A 178 -1.73 6.36 24.50
CA ILE A 178 -2.34 6.30 23.15
C ILE A 178 -3.02 4.96 22.95
N ILE A 179 -4.21 4.97 22.34
CA ILE A 179 -4.86 3.77 21.82
C ILE A 179 -4.74 3.81 20.30
N VAL A 180 -4.21 2.75 19.70
CA VAL A 180 -4.03 2.65 18.25
C VAL A 180 -5.00 1.64 17.67
N ASP A 181 -5.80 2.07 16.71
CA ASP A 181 -6.66 1.20 15.90
C ASP A 181 -6.00 0.96 14.53
N CYS A 182 -5.51 -0.25 14.34
CA CYS A 182 -4.90 -0.65 13.05
C CYS A 182 -5.94 -1.02 11.99
N MET A 183 -7.22 -1.08 12.35
CA MET A 183 -8.34 -1.49 11.46
C MET A 183 -8.06 -2.78 10.69
N ASN A 184 -7.33 -3.72 11.31
CA ASN A 184 -6.88 -4.97 10.68
C ASN A 184 -6.04 -4.78 9.41
N GLY A 185 -5.50 -3.58 9.21
CA GLY A 185 -4.64 -3.22 8.09
C GLY A 185 -3.17 -3.52 8.33
N VAL A 186 -2.35 -3.20 7.35
CA VAL A 186 -0.92 -3.52 7.34
C VAL A 186 -0.09 -2.76 8.39
N THR A 187 -0.58 -1.64 8.91
CA THR A 187 0.07 -0.93 10.03
C THR A 187 0.23 -1.79 11.28
N ALA A 188 -0.63 -2.80 11.45
CA ALA A 188 -0.53 -3.76 12.56
C ALA A 188 0.82 -4.50 12.61
N ALA A 189 1.51 -4.63 11.48
CA ALA A 189 2.84 -5.25 11.42
C ALA A 189 3.97 -4.37 11.94
N VAL A 190 3.79 -3.04 11.99
CA VAL A 190 4.92 -2.11 12.17
C VAL A 190 4.72 -1.10 13.29
N VAL A 191 3.49 -0.64 13.55
CA VAL A 191 3.23 0.49 14.47
C VAL A 191 3.68 0.19 15.89
N GLY A 192 3.44 -1.02 16.39
CA GLY A 192 3.86 -1.44 17.72
C GLY A 192 5.37 -1.39 17.90
N LYS A 193 6.13 -1.84 16.91
CA LYS A 193 7.59 -1.80 16.92
C LYS A 193 8.12 -0.37 16.89
N ILE A 194 7.49 0.49 16.10
CA ILE A 194 7.86 1.91 16.01
C ILE A 194 7.62 2.60 17.36
N LEU A 195 6.41 2.52 17.92
CA LEU A 195 6.07 3.19 19.18
C LEU A 195 6.88 2.67 20.36
N LYS A 196 7.11 1.36 20.42
CA LYS A 196 7.99 0.75 21.44
C LYS A 196 9.41 1.30 21.36
N SER A 197 9.94 1.54 20.19
CA SER A 197 11.29 2.07 20.00
C SER A 197 11.47 3.48 20.61
N PHE A 198 10.37 4.22 20.77
CA PHE A 198 10.32 5.54 21.43
C PHE A 198 9.83 5.49 22.88
N ASN A 199 9.62 4.30 23.46
CA ASN A 199 9.04 4.11 24.79
C ASN A 199 7.66 4.79 24.95
N ILE A 200 6.86 4.83 23.88
CA ILE A 200 5.52 5.39 23.91
C ILE A 200 4.55 4.38 24.51
N ASN A 201 3.78 4.80 25.52
CA ASN A 201 2.74 3.98 26.14
C ASN A 201 1.52 3.87 25.20
N ALA A 202 1.35 2.73 24.58
CA ALA A 202 0.28 2.48 23.63
C ALA A 202 -0.40 1.13 23.85
N ASP A 203 -1.73 1.13 23.78
CA ASP A 203 -2.56 -0.06 23.64
C ASP A 203 -3.09 -0.14 22.22
N TYR A 204 -3.46 -1.34 21.78
CA TYR A 204 -3.84 -1.60 20.40
C TYR A 204 -5.20 -2.28 20.33
N ILE A 205 -5.98 -1.91 19.29
CA ILE A 205 -7.18 -2.62 18.88
C ILE A 205 -7.08 -2.97 17.40
N ASN A 206 -7.75 -4.05 16.99
CA ASN A 206 -7.68 -4.55 15.60
C ASN A 206 -6.25 -4.66 15.08
N SER A 207 -5.34 -5.14 15.92
CA SER A 207 -3.89 -5.14 15.70
C SER A 207 -3.36 -6.39 15.01
N LYS A 208 -4.25 -7.21 14.46
CA LYS A 208 -3.92 -8.36 13.61
C LYS A 208 -4.26 -8.01 12.17
N ILE A 209 -3.30 -8.19 11.26
CA ILE A 209 -3.59 -8.08 9.83
C ILE A 209 -4.61 -9.14 9.43
N ASP A 210 -5.72 -8.71 8.87
CA ASP A 210 -6.77 -9.60 8.36
C ASP A 210 -7.42 -8.97 7.13
N GLY A 211 -7.14 -9.52 5.96
CA GLY A 211 -7.68 -9.06 4.68
C GLY A 211 -9.19 -9.20 4.52
N ASN A 212 -9.87 -9.87 5.46
CA ASN A 212 -11.34 -9.90 5.53
C ASN A 212 -11.93 -8.66 6.21
N PHE A 213 -11.12 -7.86 6.91
CA PHE A 213 -11.58 -6.68 7.68
C PHE A 213 -12.84 -6.97 8.51
N PRO A 214 -12.75 -7.88 9.52
CA PRO A 214 -13.92 -8.46 10.19
C PRO A 214 -14.75 -7.43 10.98
N ASN A 215 -14.14 -6.30 11.39
CA ASN A 215 -14.82 -5.31 12.20
C ASN A 215 -15.46 -4.19 11.37
N CYS A 216 -14.75 -3.70 10.36
CA CYS A 216 -15.25 -2.67 9.45
C CYS A 216 -14.30 -2.55 8.24
N SER A 217 -14.75 -1.94 7.16
CA SER A 217 -13.82 -1.49 6.11
C SER A 217 -12.77 -0.56 6.72
N PRO A 218 -11.50 -0.64 6.27
CA PRO A 218 -10.39 0.07 6.91
C PRO A 218 -10.35 1.55 6.52
N ASP A 219 -11.45 2.24 6.78
CA ASP A 219 -11.64 3.65 6.44
C ASP A 219 -11.95 4.47 7.71
N PRO A 220 -10.95 5.13 8.30
CA PRO A 220 -11.13 5.95 9.49
C PRO A 220 -11.83 7.28 9.23
N THR A 221 -12.08 7.65 7.97
CA THR A 221 -12.83 8.86 7.63
C THR A 221 -14.33 8.71 7.83
N LYS A 222 -14.83 7.47 7.98
CA LYS A 222 -16.20 7.17 8.35
C LYS A 222 -16.35 7.13 9.86
N GLU A 223 -17.09 8.05 10.42
CA GLU A 223 -17.20 8.21 11.89
C GLU A 223 -17.71 6.95 12.58
N VAL A 224 -18.62 6.20 11.95
CA VAL A 224 -19.14 4.94 12.47
C VAL A 224 -18.02 3.91 12.72
N ASN A 225 -16.93 3.95 11.95
CA ASN A 225 -15.79 3.05 12.12
C ASN A 225 -14.88 3.44 13.30
N LEU A 226 -15.10 4.60 13.89
CA LEU A 226 -14.30 5.12 15.03
C LEU A 226 -14.95 4.85 16.39
N GLU A 227 -16.18 4.35 16.46
CA GLU A 227 -16.93 4.19 17.70
C GLU A 227 -16.23 3.28 18.70
N ASN A 228 -15.65 2.18 18.26
CA ASN A 228 -14.89 1.28 19.13
C ASN A 228 -13.63 1.96 19.70
N LEU A 229 -12.91 2.72 18.89
CA LEU A 229 -11.75 3.49 19.32
C LEU A 229 -12.14 4.57 20.33
N LYS A 230 -13.19 5.34 20.07
CA LYS A 230 -13.71 6.36 21.01
C LYS A 230 -14.06 5.75 22.37
N SER A 231 -14.78 4.63 22.34
CA SER A 231 -15.15 3.90 23.57
C SER A 231 -13.90 3.44 24.35
N LYS A 232 -12.91 2.90 23.65
CA LYS A 232 -11.68 2.43 24.27
C LYS A 232 -10.86 3.59 24.88
N VAL A 233 -10.74 4.71 24.17
CA VAL A 233 -10.07 5.93 24.68
C VAL A 233 -10.70 6.40 25.97
N SER A 234 -12.03 6.47 26.03
CA SER A 234 -12.77 6.89 27.22
C SER A 234 -12.57 5.91 28.39
N ARG A 235 -12.77 4.62 28.17
CA ARG A 235 -12.67 3.57 29.22
C ARG A 235 -11.27 3.41 29.77
N ALA A 236 -10.25 3.59 28.96
CA ALA A 236 -8.86 3.44 29.37
C ALA A 236 -8.25 4.74 29.87
N ASP A 237 -9.02 5.82 29.94
CA ASP A 237 -8.53 7.16 30.28
C ASP A 237 -7.29 7.55 29.46
N ALA A 238 -7.33 7.24 28.14
CA ALA A 238 -6.24 7.55 27.24
C ALA A 238 -6.27 9.02 26.83
N ASP A 239 -5.11 9.57 26.49
CA ASP A 239 -4.97 10.94 26.03
C ASP A 239 -5.43 11.10 24.57
N TYR A 240 -5.13 10.09 23.73
CA TYR A 240 -5.45 10.09 22.32
C TYR A 240 -5.79 8.69 21.82
N GLY A 241 -6.67 8.65 20.80
CA GLY A 241 -6.83 7.52 19.92
C GLY A 241 -6.28 7.86 18.54
N VAL A 242 -5.70 6.89 17.85
CA VAL A 242 -5.16 7.03 16.50
C VAL A 242 -5.67 5.88 15.66
N ALA A 243 -6.35 6.18 14.56
CA ALA A 243 -6.81 5.16 13.59
C ALA A 243 -6.08 5.32 12.27
N PHE A 244 -5.69 4.19 11.67
CA PHE A 244 -5.06 4.13 10.35
C PHE A 244 -5.98 3.48 9.33
N ASP A 245 -5.89 3.89 8.08
CA ASP A 245 -6.53 3.17 6.99
C ASP A 245 -5.77 1.90 6.60
N GLY A 246 -6.27 1.15 5.62
CA GLY A 246 -5.79 -0.20 5.31
C GLY A 246 -4.32 -0.30 4.91
N ASP A 247 -3.75 0.73 4.29
CA ASP A 247 -2.33 0.78 3.90
C ASP A 247 -1.50 1.80 4.69
N GLY A 248 -2.12 2.49 5.67
CA GLY A 248 -1.43 3.31 6.65
C GLY A 248 -0.92 4.65 6.16
N ASP A 249 -1.43 5.18 5.05
CA ASP A 249 -1.07 6.51 4.58
C ASP A 249 -2.03 7.62 5.04
N ARG A 250 -3.15 7.24 5.68
CA ARG A 250 -4.11 8.15 6.29
C ARG A 250 -4.27 7.84 7.77
N THR A 251 -4.41 8.89 8.57
CA THR A 251 -4.66 8.76 10.01
C THR A 251 -5.72 9.75 10.47
N VAL A 252 -6.50 9.32 11.45
CA VAL A 252 -7.50 10.14 12.15
C VAL A 252 -7.19 10.08 13.64
N ILE A 253 -7.28 11.20 14.33
CA ILE A 253 -6.98 11.30 15.75
C ILE A 253 -8.27 11.55 16.52
N ILE A 254 -8.48 10.78 17.59
CA ILE A 254 -9.53 10.98 18.59
C ILE A 254 -8.91 11.66 19.80
N LYS A 255 -9.46 12.79 20.21
CA LYS A 255 -9.05 13.45 21.46
C LYS A 255 -9.69 12.80 22.66
N LYS A 256 -9.16 13.11 23.85
CA LYS A 256 -9.63 12.56 25.13
C LYS A 256 -11.13 12.80 25.36
N ASP A 257 -11.67 13.92 24.91
CA ASP A 257 -13.09 14.28 25.00
C ASP A 257 -13.99 13.57 23.94
N GLY A 258 -13.41 12.69 23.12
CA GLY A 258 -14.12 11.97 22.06
C GLY A 258 -14.28 12.73 20.74
N SER A 259 -13.85 13.98 20.68
CA SER A 259 -13.87 14.75 19.44
C SER A 259 -12.83 14.25 18.44
N VAL A 260 -13.12 14.39 17.16
CA VAL A 260 -12.30 13.87 16.06
C VAL A 260 -11.52 15.00 15.40
N LEU A 261 -10.22 14.78 15.21
CA LEU A 261 -9.40 15.59 14.32
C LEU A 261 -9.37 14.91 12.95
N TRP A 262 -10.10 15.50 12.02
CA TRP A 262 -10.13 15.03 10.63
C TRP A 262 -8.88 15.46 9.86
N PRO A 263 -8.44 14.68 8.86
CA PRO A 263 -7.30 15.01 8.02
C PRO A 263 -7.51 16.32 7.24
#